data_9958e6d777499c44a546d4c9970ec6eb
#
_entry.id   9958e6d777499c44a546d4c9970ec6eb
#
_cell.length_a   1.000
_cell.length_b   1.000
_cell.length_c   1.000
_cell.angle_alpha   90.00
_cell.angle_beta   90.00
_cell.angle_gamma   90.00
#
_symmetry.space_group_name_H-M   'P 1'
#
loop_
_entity.id
_entity.type
_entity.pdbx_description
1 polymer ?
#
loop_
_entity_poly.entity_id
_entity_poly.type
_entity_poly.pdbx_seq_one_letter_code
_entity_poly.pdbx_strand_id
1 'polypeptide(L)'
;MNSRERIRAIMAGEGADRCGFWLGNPHADTWPIYHAYFGTSREEEIRLMLGDDFRWIPAGTYRHPSRRRPFQVDKTSHGAPGPLAEVTSVDALDAAYDWPDPDYLDFTETLDRLRQAGPFYRASGFWAPFYHNLMDLFGMDVYMMNMYLHPDLVRAATDRVCTFYYEANARFYAEAGDAVDGFFFGNDFGTQRDLICGPEQFDAFIMPWFGRFRAQGHQHGYQVILHSCGA
;
A
#
# COMPACT_ATOMS: atom_id res chain seq x y z
N MET A 1 14.12 21.60 -15.04
CA MET A 1 13.83 20.15 -14.73
C MET A 1 12.41 19.82 -15.14
N ASN A 2 12.14 18.64 -15.72
CA ASN A 2 10.77 18.14 -15.81
C ASN A 2 10.33 17.56 -14.43
N SER A 3 9.05 17.23 -14.30
CA SER A 3 8.49 16.76 -13.03
C SER A 3 9.17 15.47 -12.49
N ARG A 4 9.47 14.52 -13.40
CA ARG A 4 10.16 13.28 -13.04
C ARG A 4 11.57 13.52 -12.49
N GLU A 5 12.34 14.33 -13.20
CA GLU A 5 13.70 14.71 -12.79
C GLU A 5 13.70 15.42 -11.43
N ARG A 6 12.76 16.33 -11.24
CA ARG A 6 12.62 17.15 -10.02
C ARG A 6 12.38 16.27 -8.79
N ILE A 7 11.37 15.40 -8.83
CA ILE A 7 11.05 14.53 -7.70
C ILE A 7 12.20 13.55 -7.43
N ARG A 8 12.80 12.98 -8.47
CA ARG A 8 13.96 12.06 -8.30
C ARG A 8 15.13 12.76 -7.62
N ALA A 9 15.48 13.99 -8.04
CA ALA A 9 16.54 14.78 -7.43
C ALA A 9 16.24 15.11 -5.97
N ILE A 10 15.03 15.58 -5.67
CA ILE A 10 14.62 15.90 -4.29
C ILE A 10 14.74 14.68 -3.38
N MET A 11 14.24 13.53 -3.83
CA MET A 11 14.31 12.30 -3.03
C MET A 11 15.73 11.74 -2.89
N ALA A 12 16.63 12.06 -3.83
CA ALA A 12 18.05 11.76 -3.73
C ALA A 12 18.82 12.74 -2.84
N GLY A 13 18.18 13.79 -2.33
CA GLY A 13 18.84 14.86 -1.56
C GLY A 13 19.62 15.85 -2.44
N GLU A 14 19.34 15.89 -3.72
CA GLU A 14 19.96 16.79 -4.70
C GLU A 14 19.16 18.08 -4.87
N GLY A 15 19.80 19.11 -5.44
CA GLY A 15 19.16 20.38 -5.71
C GLY A 15 18.09 20.28 -6.82
N ALA A 16 16.99 21.00 -6.68
CA ALA A 16 15.92 21.11 -7.67
C ALA A 16 15.61 22.56 -8.00
N ASP A 17 14.99 22.79 -9.17
CA ASP A 17 14.61 24.12 -9.66
C ASP A 17 13.46 24.76 -8.87
N ARG A 18 12.63 23.95 -8.21
CA ARG A 18 11.57 24.34 -7.26
C ARG A 18 11.23 23.18 -6.31
N CYS A 19 10.44 23.46 -5.30
CA CYS A 19 9.81 22.42 -4.48
C CYS A 19 8.93 21.52 -5.36
N GLY A 20 9.02 20.21 -5.16
CA GLY A 20 8.11 19.24 -5.77
C GLY A 20 6.72 19.34 -5.15
N PHE A 21 5.70 19.04 -5.93
CA PHE A 21 4.32 19.06 -5.48
C PHE A 21 3.58 17.79 -5.88
N TRP A 22 2.80 17.26 -4.96
CA TRP A 22 1.83 16.20 -5.17
C TRP A 22 0.51 16.55 -4.51
N LEU A 23 -0.57 16.58 -5.31
CA LEU A 23 -1.93 16.82 -4.80
C LEU A 23 -2.40 15.72 -3.84
N GLY A 24 -1.76 14.57 -3.87
CA GLY A 24 -2.21 13.40 -3.10
C GLY A 24 -3.39 12.70 -3.75
N ASN A 25 -4.15 12.01 -2.91
CA ASN A 25 -5.40 11.35 -3.28
C ASN A 25 -6.57 12.01 -2.52
N PRO A 26 -7.14 13.08 -3.05
CA PRO A 26 -8.30 13.73 -2.44
C PRO A 26 -9.44 12.74 -2.24
N HIS A 27 -10.17 12.88 -1.12
CA HIS A 27 -11.37 12.09 -0.88
C HIS A 27 -12.41 12.30 -1.99
N ALA A 28 -13.23 11.31 -2.28
CA ALA A 28 -14.23 11.39 -3.34
C ALA A 28 -15.13 12.64 -3.24
N ASP A 29 -15.50 13.05 -2.02
CA ASP A 29 -16.32 14.23 -1.77
C ASP A 29 -15.59 15.57 -2.04
N THR A 30 -14.25 15.56 -2.14
CA THR A 30 -13.44 16.75 -2.43
C THR A 30 -13.43 17.06 -3.92
N TRP A 31 -13.51 16.04 -4.78
CA TRP A 31 -13.45 16.23 -6.22
C TRP A 31 -14.56 17.12 -6.78
N PRO A 32 -15.85 17.02 -6.38
CA PRO A 32 -16.88 17.96 -6.82
C PRO A 32 -16.57 19.42 -6.49
N ILE A 33 -15.92 19.70 -5.34
CA ILE A 33 -15.49 21.03 -4.94
C ILE A 33 -14.39 21.55 -5.90
N TYR A 34 -13.40 20.71 -6.18
CA TYR A 34 -12.33 21.05 -7.12
C TYR A 34 -12.85 21.25 -8.54
N HIS A 35 -13.74 20.37 -9.02
CA HIS A 35 -14.37 20.49 -10.34
C HIS A 35 -15.11 21.82 -10.49
N ALA A 36 -15.87 22.23 -9.48
CA ALA A 36 -16.57 23.51 -9.49
C ALA A 36 -15.60 24.70 -9.47
N TYR A 37 -14.55 24.65 -8.65
CA TYR A 37 -13.57 25.72 -8.51
C TYR A 37 -12.73 25.93 -9.78
N PHE A 38 -12.22 24.83 -10.36
CA PHE A 38 -11.35 24.87 -11.54
C PHE A 38 -12.10 24.87 -12.88
N GLY A 39 -13.43 24.68 -12.87
CA GLY A 39 -14.25 24.70 -14.09
C GLY A 39 -14.04 23.52 -15.03
N THR A 40 -13.59 22.38 -14.52
CA THR A 40 -13.36 21.15 -15.29
C THR A 40 -13.76 19.91 -14.48
N SER A 41 -14.26 18.86 -15.15
CA SER A 41 -14.54 17.56 -14.55
C SER A 41 -13.38 16.56 -14.69
N ARG A 42 -12.25 16.98 -15.24
CA ARG A 42 -11.09 16.12 -15.50
C ARG A 42 -10.03 16.32 -14.43
N GLU A 43 -9.85 15.34 -13.58
CA GLU A 43 -8.88 15.38 -12.48
C GLU A 43 -7.45 15.67 -12.98
N GLU A 44 -7.05 15.10 -14.12
CA GLU A 44 -5.73 15.34 -14.69
C GLU A 44 -5.50 16.82 -15.08
N GLU A 45 -6.53 17.49 -15.58
CA GLU A 45 -6.43 18.94 -15.87
C GLU A 45 -6.20 19.76 -14.60
N ILE A 46 -6.87 19.40 -13.50
CA ILE A 46 -6.67 20.05 -12.20
C ILE A 46 -5.23 19.83 -11.71
N ARG A 47 -4.73 18.59 -11.80
CA ARG A 47 -3.33 18.27 -11.44
C ARG A 47 -2.33 19.10 -12.26
N LEU A 48 -2.57 19.23 -13.56
CA LEU A 48 -1.75 20.06 -14.45
C LEU A 48 -1.80 21.54 -14.08
N MET A 49 -2.99 22.10 -13.82
CA MET A 49 -3.15 23.51 -13.39
C MET A 49 -2.43 23.80 -12.08
N LEU A 50 -2.38 22.83 -11.17
CA LEU A 50 -1.68 22.94 -9.89
C LEU A 50 -0.17 22.69 -9.99
N GLY A 51 0.33 22.23 -11.14
CA GLY A 51 1.75 21.88 -11.32
C GLY A 51 2.14 20.62 -10.56
N ASP A 52 1.22 19.64 -10.44
CA ASP A 52 1.44 18.36 -9.76
C ASP A 52 2.50 17.53 -10.51
N ASP A 53 3.58 17.20 -9.81
CA ASP A 53 4.76 16.52 -10.34
C ASP A 53 4.66 14.99 -10.27
N PHE A 54 3.65 14.46 -9.58
CA PHE A 54 3.62 13.08 -9.14
C PHE A 54 2.36 12.35 -9.62
N ARG A 55 2.51 11.11 -10.04
CA ARG A 55 1.37 10.22 -10.34
C ARG A 55 1.52 8.94 -9.54
N TRP A 56 0.56 8.66 -8.67
CA TRP A 56 0.45 7.37 -8.03
C TRP A 56 -0.52 6.48 -8.82
N ILE A 57 0.01 5.39 -9.35
CA ILE A 57 -0.73 4.43 -10.17
C ILE A 57 -0.62 3.07 -9.46
N PRO A 58 -1.65 2.65 -8.69
CA PRO A 58 -1.62 1.38 -7.95
C PRO A 58 -1.37 0.20 -8.88
N ALA A 59 -0.57 -0.76 -8.40
CA ALA A 59 -0.23 -1.95 -9.16
C ALA A 59 -1.40 -2.93 -9.25
N GLY A 60 -1.75 -3.30 -10.46
CA GLY A 60 -2.56 -4.46 -10.78
C GLY A 60 -4.03 -4.44 -10.34
N THR A 61 -4.77 -5.35 -10.93
CA THR A 61 -6.16 -5.69 -10.57
C THR A 61 -6.21 -7.16 -10.18
N TYR A 62 -6.90 -7.48 -9.10
CA TYR A 62 -7.12 -8.87 -8.68
C TYR A 62 -8.39 -9.41 -9.36
N ARG A 63 -8.24 -10.45 -10.20
CA ARG A 63 -9.32 -11.00 -11.05
C ARG A 63 -9.80 -12.38 -10.63
N HIS A 64 -9.94 -12.60 -9.33
CA HIS A 64 -10.48 -13.86 -8.83
C HIS A 64 -11.95 -14.07 -9.28
N PRO A 65 -12.37 -15.30 -9.66
CA PRO A 65 -13.74 -15.58 -10.12
C PRO A 65 -14.84 -15.17 -9.13
N SER A 66 -14.59 -15.23 -7.82
CA SER A 66 -15.52 -14.78 -6.79
C SER A 66 -15.65 -13.25 -6.69
N ARG A 67 -14.86 -12.48 -7.44
CA ARG A 67 -14.78 -11.01 -7.38
C ARG A 67 -14.37 -10.44 -6.03
N ARG A 68 -13.88 -11.25 -5.10
CA ARG A 68 -13.32 -10.77 -3.82
C ARG A 68 -12.00 -10.04 -4.07
N ARG A 69 -11.75 -9.00 -3.29
CA ARG A 69 -10.42 -8.39 -3.21
C ARG A 69 -9.52 -9.19 -2.26
N PRO A 70 -8.20 -9.16 -2.44
CA PRO A 70 -7.29 -9.76 -1.47
C PRO A 70 -7.57 -9.23 -0.06
N PHE A 71 -7.65 -10.13 0.91
CA PHE A 71 -7.86 -9.84 2.34
C PHE A 71 -9.15 -9.05 2.66
N GLN A 72 -10.11 -9.00 1.74
CA GLN A 72 -11.39 -8.35 2.00
C GLN A 72 -12.17 -9.16 3.05
N VAL A 73 -12.58 -8.48 4.12
CA VAL A 73 -13.47 -8.99 5.15
C VAL A 73 -14.69 -8.09 5.23
N ASP A 74 -15.87 -8.68 5.04
CA ASP A 74 -17.14 -7.97 5.16
C ASP A 74 -17.52 -7.86 6.63
N LYS A 75 -17.27 -6.70 7.22
CA LYS A 75 -17.60 -6.45 8.63
C LYS A 75 -18.03 -5.00 8.88
N THR A 76 -18.73 -4.80 10.00
CA THR A 76 -19.37 -3.52 10.33
C THR A 76 -18.41 -2.48 10.94
N SER A 77 -17.27 -2.92 11.46
CA SER A 77 -16.24 -2.06 12.06
C SER A 77 -14.90 -2.80 12.14
N HIS A 78 -13.79 -2.07 12.29
CA HIS A 78 -12.47 -2.67 12.49
C HIS A 78 -12.36 -3.53 13.76
N GLY A 79 -13.14 -3.25 14.80
CA GLY A 79 -13.21 -4.07 16.01
C GLY A 79 -14.11 -5.30 15.90
N ALA A 80 -14.89 -5.46 14.82
CA ALA A 80 -15.70 -6.66 14.65
C ALA A 80 -14.81 -7.90 14.42
N PRO A 81 -15.20 -9.09 14.92
CA PRO A 81 -14.45 -10.32 14.68
C PRO A 81 -14.26 -10.61 13.20
N GLY A 82 -13.08 -11.01 12.82
CA GLY A 82 -12.75 -11.50 11.48
C GLY A 82 -12.73 -13.03 11.41
N PRO A 83 -12.42 -13.60 10.25
CA PRO A 83 -12.38 -15.06 10.05
C PRO A 83 -11.32 -15.79 10.92
N LEU A 84 -10.31 -15.07 11.40
CA LEU A 84 -9.26 -15.63 12.26
C LEU A 84 -9.48 -15.33 13.76
N ALA A 85 -10.60 -14.75 14.16
CA ALA A 85 -10.84 -14.31 15.54
C ALA A 85 -10.74 -15.46 16.56
N GLU A 86 -11.20 -16.65 16.20
CA GLU A 86 -11.21 -17.85 17.07
C GLU A 86 -10.00 -18.77 16.82
N VAL A 87 -9.07 -18.40 15.92
CA VAL A 87 -7.90 -19.20 15.62
C VAL A 87 -6.82 -18.98 16.68
N THR A 88 -6.32 -20.09 17.27
CA THR A 88 -5.31 -20.06 18.34
C THR A 88 -4.05 -20.84 17.99
N SER A 89 -3.99 -21.51 16.84
CA SER A 89 -2.82 -22.26 16.41
C SER A 89 -2.44 -21.98 14.96
N VAL A 90 -1.16 -22.14 14.64
CA VAL A 90 -0.63 -21.95 13.27
C VAL A 90 -1.26 -22.94 12.29
N ASP A 91 -1.45 -24.19 12.70
CA ASP A 91 -1.98 -25.27 11.85
C ASP A 91 -3.44 -25.03 11.42
N ALA A 92 -4.18 -24.22 12.18
CA ALA A 92 -5.57 -23.90 11.85
C ALA A 92 -5.72 -22.75 10.84
N LEU A 93 -4.65 -21.99 10.55
CA LEU A 93 -4.73 -20.78 9.69
C LEU A 93 -5.24 -21.10 8.29
N ASP A 94 -4.74 -22.14 7.66
CA ASP A 94 -5.05 -22.45 6.26
C ASP A 94 -6.46 -22.99 6.07
N ALA A 95 -7.04 -23.58 7.13
CA ALA A 95 -8.43 -24.02 7.12
C ALA A 95 -9.42 -22.91 7.46
N ALA A 96 -8.97 -21.86 8.16
CA ALA A 96 -9.83 -20.78 8.65
C ALA A 96 -10.05 -19.66 7.61
N TYR A 97 -9.17 -19.51 6.63
CA TYR A 97 -9.25 -18.46 5.64
C TYR A 97 -8.77 -18.91 4.26
N ASP A 98 -9.53 -18.52 3.23
CA ASP A 98 -9.18 -18.74 1.83
C ASP A 98 -8.20 -17.65 1.37
N TRP A 99 -6.90 -17.97 1.47
CA TRP A 99 -5.81 -17.03 1.19
C TRP A 99 -5.78 -16.62 -0.28
N PRO A 100 -5.53 -15.33 -0.59
CA PRO A 100 -5.47 -14.89 -1.97
C PRO A 100 -4.26 -15.47 -2.71
N ASP A 101 -4.48 -15.83 -3.98
CA ASP A 101 -3.45 -16.36 -4.87
C ASP A 101 -2.97 -15.27 -5.83
N PRO A 102 -1.65 -14.96 -5.89
CA PRO A 102 -1.09 -13.99 -6.84
C PRO A 102 -1.33 -14.33 -8.32
N ASP A 103 -1.71 -15.55 -8.67
CA ASP A 103 -1.99 -15.94 -10.06
C ASP A 103 -3.23 -15.25 -10.66
N TYR A 104 -4.09 -14.67 -9.81
CA TYR A 104 -5.22 -13.86 -10.26
C TYR A 104 -4.90 -12.37 -10.48
N LEU A 105 -3.63 -11.98 -10.41
CA LEU A 105 -3.22 -10.60 -10.67
C LEU A 105 -3.10 -10.31 -12.17
N ASP A 106 -3.61 -9.16 -12.59
CA ASP A 106 -3.50 -8.63 -13.94
C ASP A 106 -2.94 -7.21 -13.89
N PHE A 107 -1.81 -6.99 -14.57
CA PHE A 107 -1.09 -5.72 -14.58
C PHE A 107 -1.32 -4.90 -15.85
N THR A 108 -2.03 -5.42 -16.84
CA THR A 108 -2.14 -4.85 -18.19
C THR A 108 -2.53 -3.37 -18.15
N GLU A 109 -3.65 -3.04 -17.50
CA GLU A 109 -4.13 -1.65 -17.41
C GLU A 109 -3.13 -0.74 -16.68
N THR A 110 -2.53 -1.22 -15.59
CA THR A 110 -1.55 -0.47 -14.82
C THR A 110 -0.31 -0.14 -15.64
N LEU A 111 0.22 -1.12 -16.36
CA LEU A 111 1.38 -0.95 -17.23
C LEU A 111 1.12 0.06 -18.35
N ASP A 112 -0.08 0.02 -18.96
CA ASP A 112 -0.46 0.98 -19.98
C ASP A 112 -0.58 2.40 -19.41
N ARG A 113 -1.18 2.57 -18.24
CA ARG A 113 -1.26 3.86 -17.55
C ARG A 113 0.13 4.40 -17.19
N LEU A 114 1.04 3.56 -16.72
CA LEU A 114 2.42 3.95 -16.42
C LEU A 114 3.17 4.43 -17.66
N ARG A 115 3.02 3.73 -18.80
CA ARG A 115 3.63 4.12 -20.08
C ARG A 115 3.07 5.45 -20.60
N GLN A 116 1.80 5.73 -20.35
CA GLN A 116 1.09 6.93 -20.79
C GLN A 116 1.23 8.11 -19.82
N ALA A 117 1.79 7.92 -18.64
CA ALA A 117 1.85 8.93 -17.58
C ALA A 117 2.70 10.18 -17.93
N GLY A 118 3.43 10.18 -19.06
CA GLY A 118 4.20 11.35 -19.49
C GLY A 118 5.43 11.63 -18.60
N PRO A 119 5.84 12.92 -18.50
CA PRO A 119 7.09 13.31 -17.85
C PRO A 119 6.98 13.46 -16.33
N PHE A 120 5.97 12.85 -15.70
CA PHE A 120 5.75 12.92 -14.27
C PHE A 120 6.51 11.81 -13.53
N TYR A 121 6.75 12.02 -12.24
CA TYR A 121 7.25 10.98 -11.35
C TYR A 121 6.16 9.91 -11.14
N ARG A 122 6.49 8.66 -11.38
CA ARG A 122 5.55 7.54 -11.37
C ARG A 122 5.82 6.65 -10.16
N ALA A 123 5.00 6.79 -9.14
CA ALA A 123 5.00 5.87 -8.02
C ALA A 123 3.98 4.76 -8.28
N SER A 124 4.35 3.54 -7.98
CA SER A 124 3.50 2.37 -8.16
C SER A 124 3.88 1.26 -7.16
N GLY A 125 3.33 0.08 -7.33
CA GLY A 125 3.43 -1.05 -6.42
C GLY A 125 2.12 -1.28 -5.68
N PHE A 126 2.05 -2.41 -4.97
CA PHE A 126 0.90 -2.70 -4.12
C PHE A 126 0.98 -1.87 -2.84
N TRP A 127 -0.13 -1.27 -2.43
CA TRP A 127 -0.21 -0.48 -1.19
C TRP A 127 0.20 -1.28 0.05
N ALA A 128 -0.01 -2.59 0.02
CA ALA A 128 0.37 -3.56 1.05
C ALA A 128 -0.02 -3.15 2.49
N PRO A 129 -1.31 -2.92 2.78
CA PRO A 129 -1.77 -2.50 4.09
C PRO A 129 -1.86 -3.70 5.05
N PHE A 130 -0.77 -4.46 5.18
CA PHE A 130 -0.77 -5.74 5.88
C PHE A 130 -1.18 -5.63 7.35
N TYR A 131 -0.84 -4.53 8.01
CA TYR A 131 -1.20 -4.29 9.40
C TYR A 131 -2.72 -4.16 9.57
N HIS A 132 -3.38 -3.41 8.68
CA HIS A 132 -4.84 -3.30 8.64
C HIS A 132 -5.50 -4.61 8.22
N ASN A 133 -4.94 -5.32 7.23
CA ASN A 133 -5.47 -6.62 6.84
C ASN A 133 -5.47 -7.62 8.00
N LEU A 134 -4.42 -7.63 8.82
CA LEU A 134 -4.36 -8.49 10.00
C LEU A 134 -5.38 -8.08 11.07
N MET A 135 -5.54 -6.77 11.31
CA MET A 135 -6.61 -6.26 12.18
C MET A 135 -8.00 -6.63 11.66
N ASP A 136 -8.18 -6.66 10.34
CA ASP A 136 -9.44 -7.07 9.73
C ASP A 136 -9.65 -8.59 9.78
N LEU A 137 -8.62 -9.40 9.60
CA LEU A 137 -8.70 -10.85 9.65
C LEU A 137 -8.96 -11.39 11.05
N PHE A 138 -8.39 -10.81 12.09
CA PHE A 138 -8.58 -11.24 13.48
C PHE A 138 -9.70 -10.48 14.20
N GLY A 139 -9.91 -9.22 13.89
CA GLY A 139 -10.47 -8.22 14.77
C GLY A 139 -9.36 -7.48 15.50
N MET A 140 -9.42 -6.16 15.57
CA MET A 140 -8.32 -5.33 16.07
C MET A 140 -7.84 -5.69 17.48
N ASP A 141 -8.78 -5.88 18.40
CA ASP A 141 -8.51 -6.25 19.80
C ASP A 141 -7.89 -7.65 19.92
N VAL A 142 -8.43 -8.63 19.20
CA VAL A 142 -7.89 -10.00 19.14
C VAL A 142 -6.49 -10.01 18.55
N TYR A 143 -6.25 -9.26 17.47
CA TYR A 143 -4.92 -9.14 16.86
C TYR A 143 -3.90 -8.59 17.85
N MET A 144 -4.25 -7.50 18.55
CA MET A 144 -3.37 -6.89 19.53
C MET A 144 -3.07 -7.81 20.72
N MET A 145 -4.10 -8.52 21.25
CA MET A 145 -3.91 -9.50 22.31
C MET A 145 -3.03 -10.68 21.87
N ASN A 146 -3.21 -11.17 20.64
CA ASN A 146 -2.48 -12.31 20.12
C ASN A 146 -0.99 -12.01 19.89
N MET A 147 -0.57 -10.76 19.74
CA MET A 147 0.86 -10.40 19.74
C MET A 147 1.56 -10.84 21.04
N TYR A 148 0.82 -10.96 22.16
CA TYR A 148 1.32 -11.38 23.45
C TYR A 148 0.99 -12.85 23.76
N LEU A 149 -0.24 -13.28 23.46
CA LEU A 149 -0.74 -14.60 23.85
C LEU A 149 -0.36 -15.71 22.84
N HIS A 150 -0.32 -15.37 21.55
CA HIS A 150 -0.08 -16.28 20.45
C HIS A 150 0.89 -15.68 19.41
N PRO A 151 2.13 -15.32 19.80
CA PRO A 151 3.05 -14.59 18.92
C PRO A 151 3.42 -15.35 17.65
N ASP A 152 3.51 -16.68 17.70
CA ASP A 152 3.84 -17.49 16.53
C ASP A 152 2.69 -17.54 15.53
N LEU A 153 1.44 -17.52 16.00
CA LEU A 153 0.25 -17.38 15.16
C LEU A 153 0.25 -16.04 14.43
N VAL A 154 0.53 -14.94 15.15
CA VAL A 154 0.61 -13.60 14.55
C VAL A 154 1.71 -13.54 13.50
N ARG A 155 2.91 -14.09 13.78
CA ARG A 155 3.99 -14.17 12.80
C ARG A 155 3.58 -14.93 11.56
N ALA A 156 3.00 -16.12 11.72
CA ALA A 156 2.57 -16.96 10.61
C ALA A 156 1.50 -16.27 9.74
N ALA A 157 0.51 -15.62 10.36
CA ALA A 157 -0.50 -14.86 9.64
C ALA A 157 0.10 -13.65 8.91
N THR A 158 1.02 -12.92 9.57
CA THR A 158 1.75 -11.81 8.96
C THR A 158 2.56 -12.28 7.76
N ASP A 159 3.24 -13.40 7.87
CA ASP A 159 4.02 -13.98 6.77
C ASP A 159 3.12 -14.32 5.57
N ARG A 160 1.93 -14.88 5.77
CA ARG A 160 1.00 -15.17 4.67
C ARG A 160 0.53 -13.90 3.96
N VAL A 161 0.09 -12.89 4.72
CA VAL A 161 -0.37 -11.61 4.15
C VAL A 161 0.77 -10.92 3.40
N CYS A 162 1.92 -10.82 4.02
CA CYS A 162 3.05 -10.10 3.45
C CYS A 162 3.71 -10.83 2.28
N THR A 163 3.75 -12.17 2.30
CA THR A 163 4.26 -12.97 1.16
C THR A 163 3.43 -12.72 -0.08
N PHE A 164 2.09 -12.68 0.02
CA PHE A 164 1.23 -12.33 -1.11
C PHE A 164 1.63 -10.97 -1.73
N TYR A 165 1.76 -9.92 -0.92
CA TYR A 165 2.14 -8.60 -1.43
C TYR A 165 3.57 -8.56 -1.97
N TYR A 166 4.49 -9.29 -1.34
CA TYR A 166 5.88 -9.37 -1.79
C TYR A 166 6.00 -10.05 -3.16
N GLU A 167 5.31 -11.17 -3.35
CA GLU A 167 5.25 -11.88 -4.63
C GLU A 167 4.51 -11.06 -5.70
N ALA A 168 3.40 -10.42 -5.33
CA ALA A 168 2.67 -9.52 -6.21
C ALA A 168 3.54 -8.38 -6.72
N ASN A 169 4.30 -7.73 -5.83
CA ASN A 169 5.26 -6.71 -6.20
C ASN A 169 6.38 -7.26 -7.08
N ALA A 170 6.94 -8.44 -6.76
CA ALA A 170 8.00 -9.06 -7.55
C ALA A 170 7.57 -9.30 -9.00
N ARG A 171 6.36 -9.86 -9.20
CA ARG A 171 5.77 -10.09 -10.54
C ARG A 171 5.54 -8.76 -11.27
N PHE A 172 4.94 -7.80 -10.59
CA PHE A 172 4.68 -6.48 -11.17
C PHE A 172 5.97 -5.76 -11.57
N TYR A 173 6.99 -5.75 -10.72
CA TYR A 173 8.25 -5.06 -11.00
C TYR A 173 9.03 -5.71 -12.16
N ALA A 174 8.93 -7.04 -12.32
CA ALA A 174 9.52 -7.74 -13.45
C ALA A 174 8.96 -7.27 -14.80
N GLU A 175 7.68 -6.86 -14.85
CA GLU A 175 7.02 -6.36 -16.06
C GLU A 175 7.12 -4.83 -16.21
N ALA A 176 7.09 -4.10 -15.09
CA ALA A 176 7.06 -2.64 -15.09
C ALA A 176 8.42 -1.99 -15.40
N GLY A 177 9.53 -2.57 -14.93
CA GLY A 177 10.88 -2.07 -15.18
C GLY A 177 11.00 -0.55 -14.99
N ASP A 178 11.57 0.14 -15.97
CA ASP A 178 11.78 1.59 -15.95
C ASP A 178 10.49 2.45 -16.03
N ALA A 179 9.32 1.83 -16.17
CA ALA A 179 8.06 2.56 -16.13
C ALA A 179 7.71 3.06 -14.73
N VAL A 180 8.37 2.57 -13.68
CA VAL A 180 8.20 2.98 -12.29
C VAL A 180 9.44 3.72 -11.79
N ASP A 181 9.25 4.82 -11.06
CA ASP A 181 10.30 5.60 -10.41
C ASP A 181 10.40 5.28 -8.92
N GLY A 182 9.25 5.05 -8.28
CA GLY A 182 9.18 4.79 -6.85
C GLY A 182 8.16 3.74 -6.46
N PHE A 183 8.51 2.97 -5.45
CA PHE A 183 7.59 2.09 -4.74
C PHE A 183 6.89 2.90 -3.63
N PHE A 184 5.57 3.00 -3.71
CA PHE A 184 4.77 3.71 -2.73
C PHE A 184 3.81 2.74 -2.04
N PHE A 185 3.99 2.56 -0.73
CA PHE A 185 3.16 1.70 0.09
C PHE A 185 2.84 2.36 1.43
N GLY A 186 1.87 1.82 2.17
CA GLY A 186 1.45 2.46 3.39
C GLY A 186 0.69 1.57 4.36
N ASN A 187 0.90 1.89 5.62
CA ASN A 187 0.14 1.38 6.76
C ASN A 187 0.04 2.51 7.78
N ASP A 188 -1.12 2.65 8.43
CA ASP A 188 -1.27 3.60 9.52
C ASP A 188 -0.88 2.92 10.82
N PHE A 189 0.21 3.38 11.43
CA PHE A 189 0.78 2.78 12.63
C PHE A 189 0.44 3.57 13.90
N GLY A 190 -0.06 4.79 13.74
CA GLY A 190 -0.39 5.67 14.85
C GLY A 190 -1.87 6.00 14.97
N THR A 191 -2.24 6.41 16.17
CA THR A 191 -3.51 7.09 16.47
C THR A 191 -3.26 8.60 16.48
N GLN A 192 -4.24 9.39 16.92
CA GLN A 192 -4.07 10.83 17.13
C GLN A 192 -3.21 11.17 18.36
N ARG A 193 -2.75 10.19 19.13
CA ARG A 193 -2.04 10.40 20.39
C ARG A 193 -0.76 9.59 20.50
N ASP A 194 -0.72 8.39 19.94
CA ASP A 194 0.39 7.44 20.11
C ASP A 194 0.35 6.33 19.07
N LEU A 195 1.35 5.45 19.07
CA LEU A 195 1.36 4.22 18.27
C LEU A 195 0.14 3.34 18.60
N ILE A 196 -0.31 2.55 17.63
CA ILE A 196 -1.41 1.58 17.82
C ILE A 196 -0.93 0.40 18.67
N CYS A 197 0.34 -0.03 18.54
CA CYS A 197 0.95 -1.06 19.38
C CYS A 197 2.25 -0.57 20.02
N GLY A 198 2.72 -1.26 21.05
CA GLY A 198 3.98 -0.93 21.70
C GLY A 198 5.19 -1.08 20.77
N PRO A 199 6.30 -0.34 21.00
CA PRO A 199 7.50 -0.42 20.17
C PRO A 199 8.08 -1.84 20.02
N GLU A 200 8.07 -2.63 21.08
CA GLU A 200 8.54 -4.02 21.06
C GLU A 200 7.72 -4.90 20.09
N GLN A 201 6.39 -4.73 20.07
CA GLN A 201 5.50 -5.45 19.17
C GLN A 201 5.68 -4.94 17.73
N PHE A 202 5.86 -3.65 17.55
CA PHE A 202 6.17 -3.07 16.25
C PHE A 202 7.46 -3.68 15.66
N ASP A 203 8.53 -3.73 16.44
CA ASP A 203 9.81 -4.31 16.04
C ASP A 203 9.72 -5.82 15.78
N ALA A 204 8.90 -6.55 16.56
CA ALA A 204 8.79 -8.00 16.44
C ALA A 204 7.92 -8.46 15.26
N PHE A 205 6.87 -7.72 14.90
CA PHE A 205 5.86 -8.18 13.93
C PHE A 205 5.77 -7.34 12.66
N ILE A 206 6.19 -6.06 12.70
CA ILE A 206 5.99 -5.12 11.58
C ILE A 206 7.32 -4.84 10.87
N MET A 207 8.36 -4.45 11.62
CA MET A 207 9.64 -4.05 11.06
C MET A 207 10.32 -5.09 10.16
N PRO A 208 10.26 -6.40 10.41
CA PRO A 208 10.89 -7.38 9.54
C PRO A 208 10.35 -7.33 8.10
N TRP A 209 9.03 -7.26 7.93
CA TRP A 209 8.40 -7.18 6.62
C TRP A 209 8.54 -5.80 5.99
N PHE A 210 8.45 -4.76 6.79
CA PHE A 210 8.73 -3.41 6.35
C PHE A 210 10.12 -3.28 5.72
N GLY A 211 11.14 -3.84 6.39
CA GLY A 211 12.50 -3.91 5.88
C GLY A 211 12.62 -4.68 4.56
N ARG A 212 11.89 -5.80 4.42
CA ARG A 212 11.85 -6.62 3.19
C ARG A 212 11.21 -5.87 2.03
N PHE A 213 10.06 -5.20 2.22
CA PHE A 213 9.41 -4.39 1.19
C PHE A 213 10.31 -3.25 0.73
N ARG A 214 10.96 -2.53 1.67
CA ARG A 214 11.91 -1.48 1.33
C ARG A 214 13.08 -2.02 0.51
N ALA A 215 13.68 -3.13 0.94
CA ALA A 215 14.79 -3.76 0.24
C ALA A 215 14.39 -4.21 -1.18
N GLN A 216 13.19 -4.76 -1.34
CA GLN A 216 12.65 -5.16 -2.64
C GLN A 216 12.56 -3.96 -3.61
N GLY A 217 12.00 -2.82 -3.17
CA GLY A 217 11.95 -1.62 -4.00
C GLY A 217 13.33 -1.15 -4.43
N HIS A 218 14.29 -1.08 -3.50
CA HIS A 218 15.67 -0.67 -3.80
C HIS A 218 16.39 -1.65 -4.74
N GLN A 219 16.16 -2.96 -4.64
CA GLN A 219 16.74 -3.96 -5.55
C GLN A 219 16.32 -3.75 -7.01
N HIS A 220 15.14 -3.19 -7.24
CA HIS A 220 14.66 -2.79 -8.57
C HIS A 220 15.06 -1.37 -8.98
N GLY A 221 15.88 -0.68 -8.18
CA GLY A 221 16.33 0.69 -8.46
C GLY A 221 15.27 1.76 -8.18
N TYR A 222 14.20 1.42 -7.47
CA TYR A 222 13.13 2.36 -7.15
C TYR A 222 13.44 3.14 -5.86
N GLN A 223 13.04 4.40 -5.83
CA GLN A 223 12.93 5.16 -4.58
C GLN A 223 11.75 4.61 -3.78
N VAL A 224 11.87 4.54 -2.46
CA VAL A 224 10.82 3.94 -1.62
C VAL A 224 10.16 5.02 -0.77
N ILE A 225 8.84 5.09 -0.88
CA ILE A 225 8.00 6.08 -0.22
C ILE A 225 7.03 5.33 0.69
N LEU A 226 7.02 5.71 1.96
CA LEU A 226 6.06 5.21 2.93
C LEU A 226 5.03 6.27 3.28
N HIS A 227 3.76 5.84 3.35
CA HIS A 227 2.71 6.58 4.04
C HIS A 227 2.39 5.93 5.39
N SER A 228 2.26 6.76 6.41
CA SER A 228 1.63 6.40 7.68
C SER A 228 0.87 7.61 8.21
N CYS A 229 -0.37 7.39 8.63
CA CYS A 229 -1.11 8.36 9.44
C CYS A 229 -0.82 8.14 10.92
N GLY A 230 -1.12 9.18 11.71
CA GLY A 230 -1.02 9.15 13.16
C GLY A 230 0.15 9.93 13.72
N ALA A 231 0.21 10.00 15.04
CA ALA A 231 1.24 10.67 15.80
C ALA A 231 2.51 9.81 15.92
#